data_c66a22214bba7569878869ced90a2212
#
_entry.id   c66a22214bba7569878869ced90a2212
#
_cell.length_a   1.000
_cell.length_b   1.000
_cell.length_c   1.000
_cell.angle_alpha   90.00
_cell.angle_beta   90.00
_cell.angle_gamma   90.00
#
_symmetry.space_group_name_H-M   'P 1'
#
loop_
_entity.id
_entity.type
_entity.pdbx_description
1 polymer ?
#
loop_
_entity_poly.entity_id
_entity_poly.type
_entity_poly.pdbx_seq_one_letter_code
_entity_poly.pdbx_strand_id
1 'polypeptide(L)'
;MFRSSSFALLLLFGATAALAENSARQEQDGSANRASATQSQAIDARAEQLQSGNGNTSDLQQSGEGNSALIQQLGEGNDARVQQVADSHFNQAAIYQQGAGNAIEVEQSGRANVLEARSLGEDNLIRVQQTGFASAEVSQIGVGNLLSVVQQGFYEGSTLAVAQDGDANLAVIEQGDGNRLRLEQSGVLNSAAIRQDSYHNELDFAQRGNENRIDVAQTGYGSRIEGSTSGNRNAVEISQSHALNRASVVQNGDDNLARIEQAYENHQAEISQLGSANEAVIRQSMAAGVYTGHSALIQQNGNGNQATIVQQ
;
A
#
# COMPACT_ATOMS: atom_id res chain seq x y z
N MET A 1 -33.40 -7.34 -32.50
CA MET A 1 -33.15 -5.98 -32.98
C MET A 1 -31.88 -5.51 -32.28
N PHE A 2 -30.75 -5.84 -32.86
CA PHE A 2 -29.44 -5.48 -32.25
C PHE A 2 -29.17 -4.02 -32.54
N ARG A 3 -29.06 -3.20 -31.49
CA ARG A 3 -28.55 -1.83 -31.60
C ARG A 3 -27.01 -1.91 -31.57
N SER A 4 -26.39 -1.66 -32.69
CA SER A 4 -24.96 -1.44 -32.78
C SER A 4 -24.62 -0.13 -32.06
N SER A 5 -23.94 -0.22 -30.92
CA SER A 5 -23.37 0.95 -30.28
C SER A 5 -22.15 1.40 -31.09
N SER A 6 -22.20 2.62 -31.62
CA SER A 6 -21.09 3.20 -32.35
C SER A 6 -19.95 3.51 -31.39
N PHE A 7 -18.81 2.88 -31.60
CA PHE A 7 -17.57 3.14 -30.88
C PHE A 7 -16.91 4.42 -31.43
N ALA A 8 -16.60 5.36 -30.56
CA ALA A 8 -15.67 6.44 -30.87
C ALA A 8 -14.28 6.07 -30.29
N LEU A 9 -13.44 5.52 -31.14
CA LEU A 9 -12.02 5.29 -30.84
C LEU A 9 -11.28 6.62 -31.11
N LEU A 10 -10.87 7.32 -30.08
CA LEU A 10 -10.00 8.49 -30.22
C LEU A 10 -8.55 8.08 -29.96
N LEU A 11 -7.83 7.74 -31.01
CA LEU A 11 -6.39 7.51 -31.01
C LEU A 11 -5.71 8.85 -31.40
N LEU A 12 -5.07 9.50 -30.45
CA LEU A 12 -4.20 10.66 -30.72
C LEU A 12 -2.74 10.17 -30.80
N PHE A 13 -2.24 9.98 -32.02
CA PHE A 13 -0.81 9.77 -32.24
C PHE A 13 -0.13 11.10 -32.51
N GLY A 14 0.80 11.49 -31.67
CA GLY A 14 1.79 12.53 -31.97
C GLY A 14 2.99 11.89 -32.67
N ALA A 15 3.12 12.07 -33.99
CA ALA A 15 4.22 11.53 -34.75
C ALA A 15 5.47 12.39 -34.61
N THR A 16 6.54 11.88 -34.00
CA THR A 16 7.91 12.24 -34.33
C THR A 16 8.64 10.96 -34.71
N ALA A 17 9.30 10.98 -35.84
CA ALA A 17 9.95 9.85 -36.48
C ALA A 17 11.11 9.34 -35.64
N ALA A 18 10.89 8.31 -34.86
CA ALA A 18 11.87 7.32 -34.42
C ALA A 18 11.20 5.96 -34.56
N LEU A 19 11.96 4.93 -34.88
CA LEU A 19 11.49 3.55 -34.98
C LEU A 19 11.14 3.03 -33.56
N ALA A 20 10.08 3.56 -33.01
CA ALA A 20 9.55 3.22 -31.70
C ALA A 20 8.18 2.59 -31.91
N GLU A 21 8.03 1.31 -31.59
CA GLU A 21 6.75 0.62 -31.72
C GLU A 21 5.90 0.83 -30.48
N ASN A 22 5.25 1.99 -30.37
CA ASN A 22 4.20 2.13 -29.37
C ASN A 22 3.00 1.27 -29.76
N SER A 23 2.43 0.58 -28.81
CA SER A 23 1.24 -0.24 -29.01
C SER A 23 0.12 0.14 -28.05
N ALA A 24 -1.10 0.27 -28.60
CA ALA A 24 -2.31 0.46 -27.81
C ALA A 24 -3.37 -0.52 -28.26
N ARG A 25 -3.96 -1.23 -27.31
CA ARG A 25 -5.10 -2.14 -27.52
C ARG A 25 -6.23 -1.77 -26.59
N GLN A 26 -7.41 -1.59 -27.15
CA GLN A 26 -8.64 -1.37 -26.38
C GLN A 26 -9.70 -2.39 -26.82
N GLU A 27 -10.28 -3.08 -25.86
CA GLU A 27 -11.37 -4.02 -26.09
C GLU A 27 -12.49 -3.73 -25.09
N GLN A 28 -13.70 -3.54 -25.58
CA GLN A 28 -14.85 -3.19 -24.76
C GLN A 28 -16.02 -4.10 -25.13
N ASP A 29 -16.61 -4.72 -24.12
CA ASP A 29 -17.83 -5.53 -24.24
C ASP A 29 -18.88 -5.01 -23.26
N GLY A 30 -20.15 -4.89 -23.72
CA GLY A 30 -21.22 -4.34 -22.91
C GLY A 30 -21.66 -2.93 -23.34
N SER A 31 -22.04 -2.08 -22.40
CA SER A 31 -22.62 -0.77 -22.72
C SER A 31 -21.99 0.38 -21.92
N ALA A 32 -21.94 1.57 -22.56
CA ALA A 32 -21.46 2.81 -21.93
C ALA A 32 -20.03 2.78 -21.34
N ASN A 33 -19.22 1.77 -21.71
CA ASN A 33 -17.82 1.74 -21.31
C ASN A 33 -17.01 2.82 -22.05
N ARG A 34 -16.02 3.41 -21.37
CA ARG A 34 -15.12 4.41 -21.91
C ARG A 34 -13.68 4.03 -21.66
N ALA A 35 -12.88 3.93 -22.71
CA ALA A 35 -11.44 3.74 -22.61
C ALA A 35 -10.70 4.84 -23.36
N SER A 36 -9.67 5.39 -22.74
CA SER A 36 -8.77 6.40 -23.32
C SER A 36 -7.33 5.96 -23.10
N ALA A 37 -6.52 5.96 -24.15
CA ALA A 37 -5.08 5.72 -24.05
C ALA A 37 -4.36 6.84 -24.82
N THR A 38 -3.48 7.55 -24.11
CA THR A 38 -2.64 8.60 -24.68
C THR A 38 -1.17 8.25 -24.49
N GLN A 39 -0.46 8.06 -25.58
CA GLN A 39 0.99 7.85 -25.62
C GLN A 39 1.64 9.05 -26.30
N SER A 40 2.16 9.98 -25.48
CA SER A 40 2.76 11.23 -25.95
C SER A 40 4.23 11.27 -25.66
N GLN A 41 5.07 11.50 -26.67
CA GLN A 41 6.53 11.43 -26.54
C GLN A 41 7.00 10.07 -25.96
N ALA A 42 6.26 9.02 -26.24
CA ALA A 42 6.53 7.68 -25.76
C ALA A 42 7.34 6.87 -26.78
N ILE A 43 8.21 6.01 -26.28
CA ILE A 43 9.06 5.10 -27.06
C ILE A 43 8.87 3.69 -26.49
N ASP A 44 8.56 2.71 -27.32
CA ASP A 44 8.32 1.31 -26.93
C ASP A 44 7.28 1.16 -25.79
N ALA A 45 6.28 2.04 -25.77
CA ALA A 45 5.24 2.02 -24.76
C ALA A 45 4.11 1.05 -25.13
N ARG A 46 3.61 0.32 -24.13
CA ARG A 46 2.49 -0.61 -24.30
C ARG A 46 1.31 -0.21 -23.43
N ALA A 47 0.15 -0.02 -24.06
CA ALA A 47 -1.12 0.26 -23.42
C ALA A 47 -2.13 -0.85 -23.76
N GLU A 48 -2.73 -1.47 -22.75
CA GLU A 48 -3.80 -2.44 -22.96
C GLU A 48 -4.96 -2.19 -22.00
N GLN A 49 -6.17 -2.01 -22.53
CA GLN A 49 -7.38 -1.74 -21.77
C GLN A 49 -8.48 -2.70 -22.19
N LEU A 50 -8.96 -3.50 -21.24
CA LEU A 50 -10.00 -4.50 -21.43
C LEU A 50 -11.16 -4.19 -20.49
N GLN A 51 -12.33 -3.92 -21.02
CA GLN A 51 -13.52 -3.60 -20.23
C GLN A 51 -14.68 -4.54 -20.60
N SER A 52 -15.31 -5.12 -19.60
CA SER A 52 -16.51 -5.93 -19.78
C SER A 52 -17.58 -5.55 -18.76
N GLY A 53 -18.81 -5.30 -19.22
CA GLY A 53 -19.91 -4.83 -18.40
C GLY A 53 -20.38 -3.44 -18.77
N ASN A 54 -20.81 -2.64 -17.78
CA ASN A 54 -21.48 -1.38 -18.09
C ASN A 54 -20.85 -0.18 -17.39
N GLY A 55 -20.65 0.91 -18.12
CA GLY A 55 -20.26 2.19 -17.54
C GLY A 55 -18.85 2.23 -16.94
N ASN A 56 -17.99 1.26 -17.26
CA ASN A 56 -16.60 1.28 -16.78
C ASN A 56 -15.79 2.36 -17.50
N THR A 57 -14.91 3.04 -16.76
CA THR A 57 -14.03 4.07 -17.30
C THR A 57 -12.56 3.71 -17.08
N SER A 58 -11.73 3.85 -18.11
CA SER A 58 -10.27 3.73 -17.98
C SER A 58 -9.56 4.85 -18.73
N ASP A 59 -8.63 5.52 -18.04
CA ASP A 59 -7.76 6.55 -18.63
C ASP A 59 -6.29 6.16 -18.40
N LEU A 60 -5.55 6.02 -19.50
CA LEU A 60 -4.15 5.65 -19.50
C LEU A 60 -3.32 6.70 -20.21
N GLN A 61 -2.35 7.26 -19.51
CA GLN A 61 -1.43 8.24 -20.05
C GLN A 61 0.02 7.76 -19.88
N GLN A 62 0.75 7.69 -20.98
CA GLN A 62 2.16 7.26 -20.99
C GLN A 62 3.03 8.29 -21.73
N SER A 63 4.19 8.59 -21.15
CA SER A 63 5.29 9.30 -21.81
C SER A 63 6.62 8.68 -21.38
N GLY A 64 7.69 8.89 -22.16
CA GLY A 64 9.00 8.28 -21.90
C GLY A 64 9.17 6.91 -22.55
N GLU A 65 10.12 6.10 -22.08
CA GLU A 65 10.58 4.90 -22.76
C GLU A 65 10.17 3.61 -22.02
N GLY A 66 9.70 2.61 -22.77
CA GLY A 66 9.50 1.24 -22.27
C GLY A 66 8.41 1.07 -21.22
N ASN A 67 7.50 2.01 -21.08
CA ASN A 67 6.42 1.93 -20.10
C ASN A 67 5.33 0.94 -20.55
N SER A 68 4.79 0.17 -19.61
CA SER A 68 3.72 -0.80 -19.89
C SER A 68 2.59 -0.67 -18.88
N ALA A 69 1.36 -0.63 -19.38
CA ALA A 69 0.18 -0.66 -18.51
C ALA A 69 -0.91 -1.59 -19.07
N LEU A 70 -1.46 -2.40 -18.18
CA LEU A 70 -2.63 -3.25 -18.41
C LEU A 70 -3.73 -2.82 -17.46
N ILE A 71 -4.91 -2.51 -18.00
CA ILE A 71 -6.11 -2.24 -17.22
C ILE A 71 -7.18 -3.25 -17.64
N GLN A 72 -7.69 -4.00 -16.67
CA GLN A 72 -8.78 -4.92 -16.87
C GLN A 72 -9.92 -4.62 -15.89
N GLN A 73 -11.12 -4.34 -16.41
CA GLN A 73 -12.30 -4.02 -15.62
C GLN A 73 -13.46 -4.94 -15.99
N LEU A 74 -14.09 -5.54 -14.98
CA LEU A 74 -15.27 -6.39 -15.12
C LEU A 74 -16.37 -5.91 -14.17
N GLY A 75 -17.57 -5.66 -14.68
CA GLY A 75 -18.72 -5.25 -13.88
C GLY A 75 -19.23 -3.87 -14.21
N GLU A 76 -19.63 -3.09 -13.21
CA GLU A 76 -20.35 -1.85 -13.42
C GLU A 76 -19.64 -0.64 -12.80
N GLY A 77 -19.48 0.43 -13.57
CA GLY A 77 -19.04 1.74 -13.05
C GLY A 77 -17.66 1.75 -12.41
N ASN A 78 -16.78 0.79 -12.71
CA ASN A 78 -15.41 0.82 -12.22
C ASN A 78 -14.60 1.90 -12.93
N ASP A 79 -13.73 2.60 -12.18
CA ASP A 79 -12.86 3.66 -12.70
C ASP A 79 -11.38 3.30 -12.49
N ALA A 80 -10.58 3.37 -13.55
CA ALA A 80 -9.15 3.13 -13.49
C ALA A 80 -8.39 4.26 -14.20
N ARG A 81 -7.46 4.86 -13.49
CA ARG A 81 -6.57 5.88 -14.04
C ARG A 81 -5.12 5.50 -13.81
N VAL A 82 -4.35 5.48 -14.90
CA VAL A 82 -2.89 5.23 -14.84
C VAL A 82 -2.16 6.37 -15.54
N GLN A 83 -1.21 6.94 -14.82
CA GLN A 83 -0.32 7.97 -15.35
C GLN A 83 1.13 7.50 -15.18
N GLN A 84 1.79 7.23 -16.30
CA GLN A 84 3.22 6.94 -16.39
C GLN A 84 3.86 8.09 -17.19
N VAL A 85 4.08 9.22 -16.50
CA VAL A 85 4.50 10.49 -17.11
C VAL A 85 5.66 11.11 -16.33
N ALA A 86 6.23 12.21 -16.83
CA ALA A 86 7.33 12.93 -16.19
C ALA A 86 8.57 12.06 -15.90
N ASP A 87 9.50 12.00 -16.86
CA ASP A 87 10.76 11.23 -16.81
C ASP A 87 10.56 9.72 -16.55
N SER A 88 9.43 9.19 -17.03
CA SER A 88 8.98 7.83 -16.79
C SER A 88 9.69 6.84 -17.73
N HIS A 89 10.39 5.86 -17.18
CA HIS A 89 11.10 4.85 -17.96
C HIS A 89 10.90 3.43 -17.39
N PHE A 90 10.49 2.49 -18.23
CA PHE A 90 10.34 1.06 -17.89
C PHE A 90 9.38 0.80 -16.70
N ASN A 91 8.41 1.66 -16.49
CA ASN A 91 7.42 1.48 -15.45
C ASN A 91 6.34 0.48 -15.90
N GLN A 92 5.87 -0.33 -14.98
CA GLN A 92 4.86 -1.34 -15.22
C GLN A 92 3.69 -1.18 -14.26
N ALA A 93 2.46 -1.16 -14.79
CA ALA A 93 1.25 -1.15 -14.00
C ALA A 93 0.28 -2.21 -14.52
N ALA A 94 -0.14 -3.11 -13.64
CA ALA A 94 -1.20 -4.08 -13.92
C ALA A 94 -2.36 -3.83 -12.96
N ILE A 95 -3.52 -3.52 -13.51
CA ILE A 95 -4.73 -3.18 -12.78
C ILE A 95 -5.83 -4.17 -13.12
N TYR A 96 -6.44 -4.73 -12.07
CA TYR A 96 -7.59 -5.58 -12.18
C TYR A 96 -8.70 -5.10 -11.24
N GLN A 97 -9.89 -4.81 -11.80
CA GLN A 97 -11.08 -4.45 -11.04
C GLN A 97 -12.23 -5.39 -11.40
N GLN A 98 -12.94 -5.88 -10.38
CA GLN A 98 -14.13 -6.69 -10.58
C GLN A 98 -15.20 -6.31 -9.56
N GLY A 99 -16.42 -6.08 -10.02
CA GLY A 99 -17.55 -5.69 -9.20
C GLY A 99 -18.13 -4.34 -9.60
N ALA A 100 -18.50 -3.51 -8.63
CA ALA A 100 -19.16 -2.25 -8.91
C ALA A 100 -18.48 -1.06 -8.22
N GLY A 101 -18.35 0.06 -8.92
CA GLY A 101 -17.91 1.33 -8.32
C GLY A 101 -16.48 1.37 -7.79
N ASN A 102 -15.65 0.36 -8.08
CA ASN A 102 -14.26 0.36 -7.62
C ASN A 102 -13.45 1.42 -8.36
N ALA A 103 -12.53 2.09 -7.64
CA ALA A 103 -11.64 3.09 -8.22
C ALA A 103 -10.17 2.76 -7.94
N ILE A 104 -9.32 2.85 -8.99
CA ILE A 104 -7.87 2.69 -8.87
C ILE A 104 -7.19 3.85 -9.59
N GLU A 105 -6.41 4.63 -8.83
CA GLU A 105 -5.62 5.75 -9.32
C GLU A 105 -4.13 5.45 -9.14
N VAL A 106 -3.36 5.50 -10.21
CA VAL A 106 -1.93 5.20 -10.22
C VAL A 106 -1.15 6.33 -10.87
N GLU A 107 -0.11 6.77 -10.19
CA GLU A 107 0.89 7.66 -10.73
C GLU A 107 2.28 7.01 -10.57
N GLN A 108 2.97 6.76 -11.67
CA GLN A 108 4.34 6.26 -11.66
C GLN A 108 5.25 7.26 -12.36
N SER A 109 6.28 7.70 -11.67
CA SER A 109 7.32 8.58 -12.20
C SER A 109 8.71 8.01 -11.94
N GLY A 110 9.71 8.48 -12.68
CA GLY A 110 11.05 7.95 -12.60
C GLY A 110 11.18 6.59 -13.29
N ARG A 111 11.90 5.64 -12.71
CA ARG A 111 12.38 4.47 -13.44
C ARG A 111 12.02 3.15 -12.77
N ALA A 112 11.57 2.18 -13.58
CA ALA A 112 11.38 0.79 -13.21
C ALA A 112 10.45 0.55 -11.99
N ASN A 113 9.42 1.38 -11.83
CA ASN A 113 8.36 1.09 -10.89
C ASN A 113 7.52 -0.10 -11.37
N VAL A 114 7.12 -0.94 -10.44
CA VAL A 114 6.24 -2.08 -10.72
C VAL A 114 5.06 -2.04 -9.77
N LEU A 115 3.85 -2.10 -10.34
CA LEU A 115 2.62 -2.17 -9.58
C LEU A 115 1.73 -3.29 -10.09
N GLU A 116 1.26 -4.11 -9.17
CA GLU A 116 0.09 -4.97 -9.34
C GLU A 116 -0.99 -4.52 -8.37
N ALA A 117 -2.14 -4.05 -8.89
CA ALA A 117 -3.26 -3.57 -8.09
C ALA A 117 -4.54 -4.32 -8.44
N ARG A 118 -5.17 -4.87 -7.41
CA ARG A 118 -6.40 -5.66 -7.54
C ARG A 118 -7.48 -5.14 -6.62
N SER A 119 -8.69 -4.92 -7.16
CA SER A 119 -9.86 -4.53 -6.38
C SER A 119 -11.05 -5.41 -6.75
N LEU A 120 -11.61 -6.10 -5.76
CA LEU A 120 -12.74 -7.00 -5.91
C LEU A 120 -13.86 -6.62 -4.95
N GLY A 121 -15.08 -6.44 -5.45
CA GLY A 121 -16.24 -6.08 -4.64
C GLY A 121 -16.82 -4.74 -5.03
N GLU A 122 -17.19 -3.94 -4.05
CA GLU A 122 -17.93 -2.70 -4.29
C GLU A 122 -17.24 -1.49 -3.63
N ASP A 123 -17.20 -0.36 -4.33
CA ASP A 123 -16.77 0.95 -3.82
C ASP A 123 -15.38 0.98 -3.15
N ASN A 124 -14.49 0.06 -3.51
CA ASN A 124 -13.11 0.07 -3.00
C ASN A 124 -12.27 1.13 -3.73
N LEU A 125 -11.35 1.76 -3.00
CA LEU A 125 -10.47 2.79 -3.54
C LEU A 125 -8.99 2.47 -3.27
N ILE A 126 -8.20 2.38 -4.34
CA ILE A 126 -6.74 2.25 -4.30
C ILE A 126 -6.12 3.49 -4.93
N ARG A 127 -5.24 4.17 -4.22
CA ARG A 127 -4.37 5.23 -4.73
C ARG A 127 -2.91 4.86 -4.52
N VAL A 128 -2.12 4.85 -5.58
CA VAL A 128 -0.70 4.53 -5.51
C VAL A 128 0.10 5.58 -6.27
N GLN A 129 1.05 6.19 -5.57
CA GLN A 129 2.06 7.04 -6.16
C GLN A 129 3.43 6.39 -5.96
N GLN A 130 4.12 6.06 -7.05
CA GLN A 130 5.45 5.46 -7.03
C GLN A 130 6.47 6.36 -7.72
N THR A 131 7.63 6.52 -7.10
CA THR A 131 8.73 7.29 -7.67
C THR A 131 10.04 6.51 -7.56
N GLY A 132 10.68 6.26 -8.71
CA GLY A 132 11.94 5.51 -8.78
C GLY A 132 11.73 4.00 -8.77
N PHE A 133 12.62 3.22 -8.21
CA PHE A 133 12.62 1.75 -8.27
C PHE A 133 11.66 1.10 -7.26
N ALA A 134 10.42 1.51 -7.23
CA ALA A 134 9.43 1.03 -6.26
C ALA A 134 8.64 -0.17 -6.79
N SER A 135 8.38 -1.15 -5.94
CA SER A 135 7.54 -2.31 -6.26
C SER A 135 6.40 -2.45 -5.25
N ALA A 136 5.17 -2.54 -5.74
CA ALA A 136 4.00 -2.73 -4.90
C ALA A 136 3.06 -3.81 -5.45
N GLU A 137 2.57 -4.64 -4.53
CA GLU A 137 1.45 -5.55 -4.73
C GLU A 137 0.34 -5.17 -3.76
N VAL A 138 -0.82 -4.78 -4.28
CA VAL A 138 -1.94 -4.32 -3.46
C VAL A 138 -3.23 -5.03 -3.84
N SER A 139 -3.98 -5.48 -2.85
CA SER A 139 -5.25 -6.18 -3.04
C SER A 139 -6.30 -5.69 -2.06
N GLN A 140 -7.49 -5.37 -2.57
CA GLN A 140 -8.69 -5.10 -1.78
C GLN A 140 -9.80 -6.07 -2.18
N ILE A 141 -10.44 -6.68 -1.19
CA ILE A 141 -11.58 -7.57 -1.36
C ILE A 141 -12.66 -7.12 -0.36
N GLY A 142 -13.90 -6.92 -0.83
CA GLY A 142 -15.02 -6.50 0.01
C GLY A 142 -15.60 -5.16 -0.38
N VAL A 143 -16.06 -4.38 0.59
CA VAL A 143 -16.82 -3.15 0.33
C VAL A 143 -16.17 -1.93 0.99
N GLY A 144 -15.98 -0.87 0.24
CA GLY A 144 -15.59 0.44 0.78
C GLY A 144 -14.19 0.48 1.40
N ASN A 145 -13.28 -0.44 1.06
CA ASN A 145 -11.90 -0.38 1.56
C ASN A 145 -11.14 0.77 0.90
N LEU A 146 -10.26 1.43 1.67
CA LEU A 146 -9.45 2.54 1.20
C LEU A 146 -7.96 2.27 1.44
N LEU A 147 -7.17 2.34 0.38
CA LEU A 147 -5.71 2.27 0.43
C LEU A 147 -5.11 3.50 -0.25
N SER A 148 -4.20 4.17 0.46
CA SER A 148 -3.37 5.25 -0.09
C SER A 148 -1.90 4.95 0.16
N VAL A 149 -1.12 4.90 -0.90
CA VAL A 149 0.32 4.58 -0.86
C VAL A 149 1.11 5.67 -1.56
N VAL A 150 2.13 6.17 -0.87
CA VAL A 150 3.22 6.95 -1.46
C VAL A 150 4.51 6.18 -1.25
N GLN A 151 5.15 5.76 -2.34
CA GLN A 151 6.34 4.91 -2.31
C GLN A 151 7.47 5.54 -3.11
N GLN A 152 8.64 5.64 -2.49
CA GLN A 152 9.84 6.19 -3.10
C GLN A 152 10.96 5.14 -3.11
N GLY A 153 11.66 5.01 -4.24
CA GLY A 153 12.72 4.04 -4.38
C GLY A 153 13.83 4.57 -5.29
N PHE A 154 14.70 5.42 -4.78
CA PHE A 154 15.69 6.10 -5.64
C PHE A 154 16.93 5.29 -5.95
N TYR A 155 17.42 4.48 -5.00
CA TYR A 155 18.71 3.75 -5.13
C TYR A 155 18.56 2.25 -4.94
N GLU A 156 17.87 1.80 -3.90
CA GLU A 156 17.79 0.40 -3.53
C GLU A 156 16.44 -0.24 -3.83
N GLY A 157 15.46 0.61 -4.14
CA GLY A 157 14.09 0.18 -4.37
C GLY A 157 13.35 -0.18 -3.09
N SER A 158 12.08 0.15 -3.05
CA SER A 158 11.20 -0.20 -1.93
C SER A 158 10.22 -1.29 -2.34
N THR A 159 9.87 -2.16 -1.41
CA THR A 159 8.88 -3.21 -1.66
C THR A 159 7.71 -3.09 -0.70
N LEU A 160 6.50 -3.22 -1.24
CA LEU A 160 5.26 -3.11 -0.48
C LEU A 160 4.29 -4.22 -0.87
N ALA A 161 3.69 -4.86 0.13
CA ALA A 161 2.57 -5.77 -0.06
C ALA A 161 1.44 -5.41 0.91
N VAL A 162 0.25 -5.09 0.39
CA VAL A 162 -0.92 -4.76 1.21
C VAL A 162 -2.12 -5.57 0.77
N ALA A 163 -2.76 -6.23 1.73
CA ALA A 163 -4.01 -6.92 1.53
C ALA A 163 -5.07 -6.42 2.52
N GLN A 164 -6.21 -5.97 2.01
CA GLN A 164 -7.40 -5.63 2.79
C GLN A 164 -8.53 -6.57 2.38
N ASP A 165 -9.07 -7.31 3.34
CA ASP A 165 -10.18 -8.26 3.16
C ASP A 165 -11.30 -7.96 4.14
N GLY A 166 -12.48 -7.64 3.66
CA GLY A 166 -13.64 -7.23 4.42
C GLY A 166 -14.08 -5.80 4.10
N ASP A 167 -14.65 -5.10 5.07
CA ASP A 167 -15.38 -3.86 4.78
C ASP A 167 -14.76 -2.63 5.47
N ALA A 168 -14.70 -1.53 4.74
CA ALA A 168 -14.30 -0.22 5.24
C ALA A 168 -12.93 -0.20 5.97
N ASN A 169 -11.99 -1.08 5.59
CA ASN A 169 -10.64 -1.02 6.11
C ASN A 169 -9.87 0.15 5.47
N LEU A 170 -9.04 0.81 6.27
CA LEU A 170 -8.25 1.97 5.85
C LEU A 170 -6.75 1.68 6.02
N ALA A 171 -5.96 1.93 4.98
CA ALA A 171 -4.51 2.00 5.11
C ALA A 171 -3.94 3.25 4.43
N VAL A 172 -3.09 3.97 5.14
CA VAL A 172 -2.31 5.10 4.62
C VAL A 172 -0.84 4.81 4.86
N ILE A 173 -0.07 4.73 3.79
CA ILE A 173 1.32 4.27 3.82
C ILE A 173 2.22 5.27 3.09
N GLU A 174 3.25 5.74 3.80
CA GLU A 174 4.36 6.48 3.23
C GLU A 174 5.64 5.65 3.39
N GLN A 175 6.27 5.28 2.29
CA GLN A 175 7.46 4.44 2.31
C GLN A 175 8.59 5.08 1.52
N GLY A 176 9.71 5.35 2.20
CA GLY A 176 10.97 5.81 1.61
C GLY A 176 11.76 4.69 0.93
N ASP A 177 12.95 5.03 0.43
CA ASP A 177 13.82 4.14 -0.34
C ASP A 177 14.36 2.95 0.47
N GLY A 178 14.53 1.80 -0.17
CA GLY A 178 15.13 0.60 0.43
C GLY A 178 14.34 -0.06 1.56
N ASN A 179 13.09 0.30 1.77
CA ASN A 179 12.26 -0.25 2.84
C ASN A 179 11.38 -1.40 2.35
N ARG A 180 11.00 -2.26 3.28
CA ARG A 180 10.07 -3.37 3.05
C ARG A 180 8.87 -3.28 3.97
N LEU A 181 7.66 -3.40 3.41
CA LEU A 181 6.42 -3.38 4.16
C LEU A 181 5.47 -4.49 3.71
N ARG A 182 4.92 -5.19 4.70
CA ARG A 182 3.78 -6.10 4.51
C ARG A 182 2.69 -5.75 5.52
N LEU A 183 1.48 -5.53 5.02
CA LEU A 183 0.29 -5.27 5.84
C LEU A 183 -0.86 -6.16 5.41
N GLU A 184 -1.46 -6.85 6.37
CA GLU A 184 -2.71 -7.58 6.17
C GLU A 184 -3.79 -7.00 7.10
N GLN A 185 -4.94 -6.60 6.57
CA GLN A 185 -6.12 -6.21 7.33
C GLN A 185 -7.28 -7.12 6.95
N SER A 186 -7.89 -7.77 7.93
CA SER A 186 -9.05 -8.65 7.71
C SER A 186 -10.15 -8.35 8.71
N GLY A 187 -11.36 -8.10 8.22
CA GLY A 187 -12.53 -7.72 9.00
C GLY A 187 -13.07 -6.35 8.67
N VAL A 188 -13.57 -5.62 9.65
CA VAL A 188 -14.32 -4.39 9.40
C VAL A 188 -13.69 -3.19 10.12
N LEU A 189 -13.57 -2.05 9.44
CA LEU A 189 -13.12 -0.78 10.01
C LEU A 189 -11.71 -0.83 10.65
N ASN A 190 -10.84 -1.74 10.23
CA ASN A 190 -9.45 -1.71 10.69
C ASN A 190 -8.71 -0.53 10.05
N SER A 191 -7.83 0.13 10.80
CA SER A 191 -7.08 1.27 10.30
C SER A 191 -5.57 1.10 10.51
N ALA A 192 -4.78 1.50 9.51
CA ALA A 192 -3.33 1.52 9.56
C ALA A 192 -2.79 2.85 9.04
N ALA A 193 -1.92 3.49 9.83
CA ALA A 193 -1.11 4.62 9.41
C ALA A 193 0.36 4.23 9.56
N ILE A 194 1.10 4.14 8.46
CA ILE A 194 2.46 3.63 8.47
C ILE A 194 3.37 4.57 7.71
N ARG A 195 4.47 4.96 8.38
CA ARG A 195 5.52 5.76 7.78
C ARG A 195 6.87 5.10 8.00
N GLN A 196 7.56 4.78 6.91
CA GLN A 196 8.94 4.30 6.92
C GLN A 196 9.82 5.31 6.16
N ASP A 197 10.56 6.12 6.91
CA ASP A 197 11.58 7.00 6.35
C ASP A 197 12.96 6.33 6.47
N SER A 198 13.95 6.83 5.70
CA SER A 198 15.29 6.25 5.68
C SER A 198 15.32 4.87 5.01
N TYR A 199 16.33 4.03 5.30
CA TYR A 199 16.64 2.84 4.51
C TYR A 199 16.58 1.57 5.33
N HIS A 200 16.29 0.43 4.68
CA HIS A 200 16.33 -0.93 5.24
C HIS A 200 15.42 -1.19 6.43
N ASN A 201 14.38 -0.38 6.60
CA ASN A 201 13.36 -0.69 7.60
C ASN A 201 12.44 -1.79 7.09
N GLU A 202 12.05 -2.67 7.98
CA GLU A 202 11.14 -3.77 7.69
C GLU A 202 9.93 -3.72 8.62
N LEU A 203 8.74 -3.86 8.04
CA LEU A 203 7.48 -3.98 8.77
C LEU A 203 6.68 -5.16 8.23
N ASP A 204 6.25 -6.04 9.14
CA ASP A 204 5.29 -7.11 8.86
C ASP A 204 4.20 -7.10 9.94
N PHE A 205 2.97 -6.73 9.55
CA PHE A 205 1.88 -6.59 10.51
C PHE A 205 0.55 -7.12 9.98
N ALA A 206 -0.20 -7.80 10.87
CA ALA A 206 -1.54 -8.31 10.56
C ALA A 206 -2.58 -7.80 11.57
N GLN A 207 -3.70 -7.28 11.07
CA GLN A 207 -4.90 -6.92 11.85
C GLN A 207 -6.05 -7.86 11.49
N ARG A 208 -6.60 -8.54 12.48
CA ARG A 208 -7.75 -9.43 12.30
C ARG A 208 -8.86 -9.09 13.28
N GLY A 209 -10.09 -8.91 12.78
CA GLY A 209 -11.25 -8.49 13.56
C GLY A 209 -11.69 -7.09 13.22
N ASN A 210 -12.26 -6.34 14.16
CA ASN A 210 -12.92 -5.08 13.83
C ASN A 210 -12.32 -3.89 14.59
N GLU A 211 -12.30 -2.74 13.93
CA GLU A 211 -11.90 -1.48 14.54
C GLU A 211 -10.49 -1.49 15.17
N ASN A 212 -9.60 -2.39 14.73
CA ASN A 212 -8.23 -2.37 15.21
C ASN A 212 -7.45 -1.23 14.55
N ARG A 213 -6.55 -0.61 15.31
CA ARG A 213 -5.73 0.52 14.85
C ARG A 213 -4.24 0.24 15.03
N ILE A 214 -3.46 0.50 14.00
CA ILE A 214 -2.01 0.58 14.09
C ILE A 214 -1.52 1.95 13.60
N ASP A 215 -0.53 2.48 14.33
CA ASP A 215 0.17 3.71 13.99
C ASP A 215 1.68 3.46 14.13
N VAL A 216 2.41 3.52 13.04
CA VAL A 216 3.83 3.18 13.01
C VAL A 216 4.65 4.26 12.35
N ALA A 217 5.72 4.67 13.03
CA ALA A 217 6.75 5.53 12.48
C ALA A 217 8.14 4.90 12.66
N GLN A 218 8.79 4.52 11.56
CA GLN A 218 10.18 4.10 11.50
C GLN A 218 10.98 5.18 10.76
N THR A 219 11.74 5.97 11.51
CA THR A 219 12.53 7.08 10.96
C THR A 219 14.04 6.82 10.99
N GLY A 220 14.41 5.63 11.44
CA GLY A 220 15.79 5.19 11.54
C GLY A 220 16.20 4.24 10.41
N TYR A 221 17.40 3.70 10.53
CA TYR A 221 18.00 2.78 9.58
C TYR A 221 17.94 1.33 10.08
N GLY A 222 17.52 0.40 9.22
CA GLY A 222 17.61 -1.04 9.50
C GLY A 222 16.76 -1.52 10.68
N SER A 223 15.70 -0.83 11.02
CA SER A 223 14.81 -1.18 12.12
C SER A 223 13.73 -2.15 11.66
N ARG A 224 13.28 -3.02 12.57
CA ARG A 224 12.30 -4.05 12.26
C ARG A 224 11.11 -4.02 13.20
N ILE A 225 9.91 -4.10 12.64
CA ILE A 225 8.65 -4.27 13.35
C ILE A 225 7.95 -5.52 12.86
N GLU A 226 7.54 -6.35 13.80
CA GLU A 226 6.68 -7.51 13.55
C GLU A 226 5.50 -7.46 14.50
N GLY A 227 4.29 -7.84 14.02
CA GLY A 227 3.19 -7.91 14.95
C GLY A 227 1.87 -8.38 14.40
N SER A 228 0.95 -8.59 15.33
CA SER A 228 -0.44 -8.88 15.00
C SER A 228 -1.40 -8.42 16.09
N THR A 229 -2.58 -8.01 15.65
CA THR A 229 -3.75 -7.82 16.50
C THR A 229 -4.85 -8.78 16.08
N SER A 230 -5.50 -9.40 17.05
CA SER A 230 -6.66 -10.28 16.84
C SER A 230 -7.74 -9.97 17.86
N GLY A 231 -8.94 -9.66 17.39
CA GLY A 231 -10.06 -9.19 18.19
C GLY A 231 -10.51 -7.81 17.78
N ASN A 232 -11.11 -7.04 18.68
CA ASN A 232 -11.74 -5.79 18.33
C ASN A 232 -11.15 -4.60 19.10
N ARG A 233 -11.09 -3.44 18.46
CA ARG A 233 -10.65 -2.17 19.06
C ARG A 233 -9.27 -2.23 19.73
N ASN A 234 -8.40 -3.09 19.28
CA ASN A 234 -7.01 -3.11 19.74
C ASN A 234 -6.23 -1.95 19.09
N ALA A 235 -5.35 -1.34 19.85
CA ALA A 235 -4.50 -0.25 19.39
C ALA A 235 -3.03 -0.55 19.57
N VAL A 236 -2.23 -0.31 18.53
CA VAL A 236 -0.78 -0.44 18.55
C VAL A 236 -0.16 0.86 18.05
N GLU A 237 0.75 1.42 18.85
CA GLU A 237 1.52 2.61 18.50
C GLU A 237 3.02 2.28 18.62
N ILE A 238 3.78 2.38 17.52
CA ILE A 238 5.21 2.09 17.54
C ILE A 238 5.98 3.23 16.89
N SER A 239 6.96 3.75 17.62
CA SER A 239 7.90 4.74 17.11
C SER A 239 9.33 4.25 17.28
N GLN A 240 10.06 4.10 16.18
CA GLN A 240 11.47 3.74 16.17
C GLN A 240 12.26 4.84 15.46
N SER A 241 13.22 5.41 16.18
CA SER A 241 14.17 6.38 15.62
C SER A 241 15.60 5.85 15.74
N HIS A 242 16.53 6.37 14.89
CA HIS A 242 17.90 5.89 14.78
C HIS A 242 17.99 4.48 14.19
N ALA A 243 18.93 3.62 14.64
CA ALA A 243 19.27 2.43 13.89
C ALA A 243 19.02 1.12 14.64
N LEU A 244 18.72 0.07 13.86
CA LEU A 244 18.75 -1.34 14.29
C LEU A 244 17.81 -1.67 15.46
N ASN A 245 16.73 -0.93 15.63
CA ASN A 245 15.73 -1.20 16.65
C ASN A 245 14.78 -2.33 16.22
N ARG A 246 14.37 -3.12 17.19
CA ARG A 246 13.43 -4.21 16.96
C ARG A 246 12.23 -4.10 17.90
N ALA A 247 11.02 -4.13 17.34
CA ALA A 247 9.78 -4.16 18.08
C ALA A 247 8.93 -5.36 17.66
N SER A 248 8.31 -6.02 18.64
CA SER A 248 7.34 -7.07 18.41
C SER A 248 6.09 -6.83 19.26
N VAL A 249 4.89 -6.92 18.65
CA VAL A 249 3.63 -6.77 19.36
C VAL A 249 2.66 -7.86 18.96
N VAL A 250 2.12 -8.54 19.95
CA VAL A 250 1.02 -9.50 19.76
C VAL A 250 -0.11 -9.15 20.72
N GLN A 251 -1.29 -8.85 20.18
CA GLN A 251 -2.51 -8.61 20.95
C GLN A 251 -3.58 -9.63 20.55
N ASN A 252 -4.16 -10.29 21.53
CA ASN A 252 -5.26 -11.23 21.33
C ASN A 252 -6.35 -10.97 22.37
N GLY A 253 -7.50 -10.51 21.92
CA GLY A 253 -8.63 -10.05 22.72
C GLY A 253 -9.08 -8.67 22.29
N ASP A 254 -9.82 -7.97 23.13
CA ASP A 254 -10.47 -6.72 22.78
C ASP A 254 -9.94 -5.54 23.61
N ASP A 255 -9.97 -4.34 23.03
CA ASP A 255 -9.65 -3.09 23.74
C ASP A 255 -8.24 -3.02 24.33
N ASN A 256 -7.27 -3.75 23.79
CA ASN A 256 -5.89 -3.71 24.27
C ASN A 256 -5.11 -2.54 23.63
N LEU A 257 -4.21 -1.93 24.42
CA LEU A 257 -3.29 -0.88 23.98
C LEU A 257 -1.84 -1.33 24.17
N ALA A 258 -1.06 -1.32 23.09
CA ALA A 258 0.39 -1.51 23.13
C ALA A 258 1.10 -0.28 22.58
N ARG A 259 2.06 0.27 23.32
CA ARG A 259 2.88 1.38 22.88
C ARG A 259 4.36 1.06 23.05
N ILE A 260 5.15 1.24 21.98
CA ILE A 260 6.59 1.07 21.98
C ILE A 260 7.24 2.35 21.42
N GLU A 261 8.14 2.95 22.21
CA GLU A 261 8.97 4.06 21.79
C GLU A 261 10.45 3.65 21.95
N GLN A 262 11.19 3.60 20.86
CA GLN A 262 12.61 3.26 20.84
C GLN A 262 13.39 4.40 20.19
N ALA A 263 14.24 5.06 20.99
CA ALA A 263 15.13 6.13 20.55
C ALA A 263 16.58 5.72 20.73
N TYR A 264 17.44 5.98 19.74
CA TYR A 264 18.81 5.47 19.60
C TYR A 264 18.88 4.05 19.04
N GLU A 265 19.95 3.30 19.31
CA GLU A 265 20.31 2.12 18.53
C GLU A 265 20.16 0.81 19.30
N ASN A 266 19.91 -0.28 18.57
CA ASN A 266 19.95 -1.65 19.05
C ASN A 266 18.97 -1.99 20.19
N HIS A 267 17.89 -1.27 20.34
CA HIS A 267 16.86 -1.60 21.33
C HIS A 267 15.97 -2.78 20.86
N GLN A 268 15.54 -3.59 21.81
CA GLN A 268 14.59 -4.66 21.60
C GLN A 268 13.39 -4.50 22.53
N ALA A 269 12.18 -4.48 21.99
CA ALA A 269 10.95 -4.38 22.76
C ALA A 269 9.96 -5.45 22.30
N GLU A 270 9.35 -6.12 23.26
CA GLU A 270 8.31 -7.11 22.99
C GLU A 270 7.12 -6.87 23.92
N ILE A 271 5.91 -6.82 23.35
CA ILE A 271 4.64 -6.76 24.07
C ILE A 271 3.76 -7.91 23.63
N SER A 272 3.30 -8.70 24.58
CA SER A 272 2.32 -9.75 24.36
C SER A 272 1.15 -9.57 25.32
N GLN A 273 -0.06 -9.36 24.79
CA GLN A 273 -1.28 -9.16 25.55
C GLN A 273 -2.32 -10.23 25.17
N LEU A 274 -2.77 -10.98 26.15
CA LEU A 274 -3.84 -11.97 26.04
C LEU A 274 -4.97 -11.61 26.99
N GLY A 275 -6.16 -11.37 26.48
CA GLY A 275 -7.33 -10.89 27.23
C GLY A 275 -7.72 -9.49 26.80
N SER A 276 -8.47 -8.79 27.63
CA SER A 276 -9.09 -7.54 27.19
C SER A 276 -8.73 -6.34 28.07
N ALA A 277 -8.77 -5.14 27.49
CA ALA A 277 -8.51 -3.88 28.17
C ALA A 277 -7.13 -3.84 28.89
N ASN A 278 -6.13 -4.49 28.35
CA ASN A 278 -4.77 -4.42 28.86
C ASN A 278 -4.01 -3.23 28.23
N GLU A 279 -3.17 -2.57 29.02
CA GLU A 279 -2.30 -1.48 28.56
C GLU A 279 -0.84 -1.82 28.84
N ALA A 280 0.00 -1.76 27.79
CA ALA A 280 1.43 -2.02 27.90
C ALA A 280 2.22 -0.88 27.23
N VAL A 281 3.19 -0.32 27.95
CA VAL A 281 4.05 0.75 27.44
C VAL A 281 5.53 0.38 27.66
N ILE A 282 6.31 0.41 26.59
CA ILE A 282 7.77 0.29 26.64
C ILE A 282 8.37 1.57 26.05
N ARG A 283 9.25 2.23 26.83
CA ARG A 283 10.06 3.35 26.37
C ARG A 283 11.53 3.05 26.59
N GLN A 284 12.29 3.06 25.52
CA GLN A 284 13.73 2.80 25.54
C GLN A 284 14.46 3.98 24.91
N SER A 285 15.36 4.56 25.66
CA SER A 285 16.25 5.61 25.20
C SER A 285 17.64 5.40 25.83
N MET A 286 18.65 6.08 25.35
CA MET A 286 20.00 5.97 25.88
C MET A 286 20.46 7.28 26.47
N ALA A 287 21.17 7.19 27.58
CA ALA A 287 21.94 8.33 28.10
C ALA A 287 23.13 8.63 27.16
N ALA A 288 23.50 9.89 27.06
CA ALA A 288 24.62 10.32 26.21
C ALA A 288 25.92 9.56 26.55
N GLY A 289 26.50 8.89 25.53
CA GLY A 289 27.76 8.14 25.66
C GLY A 289 27.63 6.67 26.00
N VAL A 290 26.42 6.12 26.05
CA VAL A 290 26.15 4.68 26.18
C VAL A 290 25.67 4.15 24.83
N TYR A 291 26.31 3.09 24.34
CA TYR A 291 25.99 2.50 23.02
C TYR A 291 25.48 1.04 23.13
N THR A 292 24.94 0.66 24.28
CA THR A 292 24.38 -0.68 24.50
C THR A 292 22.86 -0.62 24.44
N GLY A 293 22.27 -1.35 23.49
CA GLY A 293 20.81 -1.43 23.39
C GLY A 293 20.15 -2.05 24.61
N HIS A 294 18.95 -1.63 24.89
CA HIS A 294 18.10 -2.16 25.95
C HIS A 294 17.17 -3.26 25.43
N SER A 295 16.84 -4.21 26.28
CA SER A 295 15.82 -5.23 26.00
C SER A 295 14.70 -5.12 27.03
N ALA A 296 13.45 -5.10 26.58
CA ALA A 296 12.27 -5.03 27.42
C ALA A 296 11.20 -6.00 26.92
N LEU A 297 10.56 -6.70 27.86
CA LEU A 297 9.45 -7.62 27.60
C LEU A 297 8.30 -7.32 28.56
N ILE A 298 7.10 -7.11 28.01
CA ILE A 298 5.85 -7.10 28.77
C ILE A 298 4.97 -8.25 28.28
N GLN A 299 4.57 -9.10 29.22
CA GLN A 299 3.56 -10.13 28.97
C GLN A 299 2.39 -9.94 29.93
N GLN A 300 1.19 -9.74 29.39
CA GLN A 300 -0.04 -9.57 30.15
C GLN A 300 -1.03 -10.68 29.78
N ASN A 301 -1.54 -11.37 30.79
CA ASN A 301 -2.57 -12.39 30.64
C ASN A 301 -3.72 -12.08 31.59
N GLY A 302 -4.91 -11.95 31.09
CA GLY A 302 -6.09 -11.49 31.82
C GLY A 302 -6.59 -10.13 31.34
N ASN A 303 -7.40 -9.48 32.15
CA ASN A 303 -8.09 -8.26 31.72
C ASN A 303 -7.70 -7.06 32.60
N GLY A 304 -7.63 -5.88 32.00
CA GLY A 304 -7.40 -4.61 32.71
C GLY A 304 -6.02 -4.48 33.33
N ASN A 305 -5.02 -5.24 32.86
CA ASN A 305 -3.64 -5.12 33.38
C ASN A 305 -2.96 -3.89 32.79
N GLN A 306 -2.15 -3.21 33.61
CA GLN A 306 -1.31 -2.11 33.16
C GLN A 306 0.14 -2.39 33.49
N ALA A 307 1.04 -2.19 32.53
CA ALA A 307 2.46 -2.36 32.71
C ALA A 307 3.24 -1.31 31.93
N THR A 308 4.28 -0.75 32.58
CA THR A 308 5.17 0.23 31.93
C THR A 308 6.62 -0.12 32.25
N ILE A 309 7.46 -0.14 31.22
CA ILE A 309 8.92 -0.26 31.33
C ILE A 309 9.53 1.00 30.72
N VAL A 310 10.41 1.66 31.47
CA VAL A 310 11.21 2.79 30.99
C VAL A 310 12.68 2.48 31.23
N GLN A 311 13.49 2.54 30.18
CA GLN A 311 14.94 2.29 30.21
C GLN A 311 15.65 3.49 29.56
N GLN A 312 16.63 4.05 30.27
CA GLN A 312 17.36 5.26 29.86
C GLN A 312 18.87 5.12 30.07
#